data_2d6321e875b196ead6dc5290bec91d48
#
_entry.id   2d6321e875b196ead6dc5290bec91d48
#
_cell.length_a   1.000
_cell.length_b   1.000
_cell.length_c   1.000
_cell.angle_alpha   90.00
_cell.angle_beta   90.00
_cell.angle_gamma   90.00
#
_symmetry.space_group_name_H-M   'P 1'
#
loop_
_entity.id
_entity.type
_entity.pdbx_description
1 polymer ?
#
loop_
_entity_poly.entity_id
_entity_poly.type
_entity_poly.pdbx_seq_one_letter_code
_entity_poly.pdbx_strand_id
1 'polypeptide(L)'
;DWDTTPKTATFTAVSGDGFFCNTTSSAFTCNLPAGAAGAIVSLADYAGTWQTNALTVSPNGSEKIGGANADVTLNTEGQSVTFVYVDSTQGWVNVQDSTSNERGNLFMVATGGTITTCGNDKIHTFTGPGTFTVCKVACCSANNLVSYAVVAGGGGGGGGDSGGGGGAGGYRETKSPATPYTASPLCGHGTPGNRITVTATGFPITVGGGGAGGCT
;
A
#
# COMPACT_ATOMS: atom_id res chain seq x y z
N ASP A 1 -11.08 12.29 24.97
CA ASP A 1 -10.85 10.90 24.54
C ASP A 1 -11.19 10.71 23.06
N TRP A 2 -10.80 9.55 22.47
CA TRP A 2 -11.22 9.22 21.12
C TRP A 2 -12.48 8.35 21.14
N ASP A 3 -13.53 8.78 20.41
CA ASP A 3 -14.68 7.92 20.15
C ASP A 3 -14.29 6.88 19.08
N THR A 4 -14.17 5.64 19.49
CA THR A 4 -13.75 4.54 18.61
C THR A 4 -14.86 4.01 17.71
N THR A 5 -16.09 4.53 17.84
CA THR A 5 -17.20 4.23 16.91
C THR A 5 -17.19 5.24 15.76
N PRO A 6 -16.80 4.83 14.51
CA PRO A 6 -16.72 5.77 13.42
C PRO A 6 -18.06 6.45 13.11
N LYS A 7 -18.03 7.76 12.93
CA LYS A 7 -19.20 8.54 12.49
C LYS A 7 -19.42 8.33 10.99
N THR A 8 -20.65 8.06 10.61
CA THR A 8 -21.05 7.80 9.22
C THR A 8 -22.13 8.76 8.72
N ALA A 9 -22.53 9.72 9.53
CA ALA A 9 -23.53 10.74 9.24
C ALA A 9 -23.23 12.01 10.03
N THR A 10 -23.90 13.11 9.68
CA THR A 10 -23.77 14.40 10.37
C THR A 10 -23.96 14.26 11.88
N PHE A 11 -23.06 14.84 12.63
CA PHE A 11 -23.06 14.83 14.08
C PHE A 11 -22.55 16.15 14.67
N THR A 12 -22.76 16.35 15.95
CA THR A 12 -22.13 17.45 16.70
C THR A 12 -21.03 16.89 17.58
N ALA A 13 -19.82 17.43 17.43
CA ALA A 13 -18.68 17.02 18.22
C ALA A 13 -18.81 17.47 19.69
N VAL A 14 -18.11 16.79 20.57
CA VAL A 14 -17.96 17.14 21.97
C VAL A 14 -16.55 17.64 22.22
N SER A 15 -16.43 18.73 22.99
CA SER A 15 -15.10 19.28 23.34
C SER A 15 -14.31 18.30 24.20
N GLY A 16 -13.06 18.10 23.88
CA GLY A 16 -12.13 17.17 24.53
C GLY A 16 -11.99 15.85 23.81
N ASP A 17 -12.81 15.59 22.77
CA ASP A 17 -12.84 14.31 22.09
C ASP A 17 -12.27 14.36 20.67
N GLY A 18 -11.83 13.18 20.22
CA GLY A 18 -11.48 12.91 18.84
C GLY A 18 -12.47 11.95 18.19
N PHE A 19 -12.69 12.10 16.89
CA PHE A 19 -13.68 11.31 16.14
C PHE A 19 -13.08 10.75 14.86
N PHE A 20 -13.31 9.49 14.61
CA PHE A 20 -13.08 8.86 13.32
C PHE A 20 -14.29 9.11 12.42
N CYS A 21 -14.08 9.70 11.24
CA CYS A 21 -15.14 10.04 10.30
C CYS A 21 -15.04 9.16 9.06
N ASN A 22 -16.04 8.29 8.87
CA ASN A 22 -16.10 7.35 7.74
C ASN A 22 -17.05 7.89 6.67
N THR A 23 -16.50 8.49 5.63
CA THR A 23 -17.25 9.05 4.51
C THR A 23 -17.34 8.09 3.30
N THR A 24 -17.08 6.79 3.48
CA THR A 24 -17.10 5.81 2.38
C THR A 24 -18.41 5.85 1.59
N SER A 25 -19.55 5.99 2.26
CA SER A 25 -20.88 5.97 1.62
C SER A 25 -21.33 7.35 1.12
N SER A 26 -20.97 8.43 1.82
CA SER A 26 -21.38 9.80 1.48
C SER A 26 -20.60 10.84 2.28
N ALA A 27 -20.48 12.05 1.75
CA ALA A 27 -20.04 13.22 2.49
C ALA A 27 -21.05 13.57 3.60
N PHE A 28 -20.56 14.12 4.72
CA PHE A 28 -21.41 14.60 5.83
C PHE A 28 -20.70 15.74 6.59
N THR A 29 -21.40 16.28 7.59
CA THR A 29 -20.91 17.44 8.36
C THR A 29 -20.60 17.06 9.82
N CYS A 30 -19.46 17.51 10.31
CA CYS A 30 -19.16 17.61 11.74
C CYS A 30 -19.47 19.03 12.20
N ASN A 31 -20.46 19.21 13.06
CA ASN A 31 -20.73 20.50 13.71
C ASN A 31 -19.81 20.62 14.94
N LEU A 32 -19.06 21.71 15.01
CA LEU A 32 -18.26 22.00 16.19
C LEU A 32 -19.17 22.39 17.36
N PRO A 33 -18.81 22.05 18.60
CA PRO A 33 -19.57 22.48 19.78
C PRO A 33 -19.46 23.99 19.99
N ALA A 34 -20.24 24.53 20.89
CA ALA A 34 -20.07 25.93 21.33
C ALA A 34 -18.66 26.15 21.86
N GLY A 35 -17.98 27.18 21.33
CA GLY A 35 -16.59 27.47 21.61
C GLY A 35 -16.40 28.03 23.02
N ALA A 36 -15.47 27.41 23.74
CA ALA A 36 -14.92 27.94 24.99
C ALA A 36 -13.40 27.94 24.87
N ALA A 37 -12.72 28.96 25.39
CA ALA A 37 -11.26 29.04 25.29
C ALA A 37 -10.58 27.76 25.77
N GLY A 38 -9.78 27.15 24.91
CA GLY A 38 -9.13 25.86 25.12
C GLY A 38 -9.99 24.62 24.78
N ALA A 39 -11.23 24.79 24.31
CA ALA A 39 -12.00 23.68 23.76
C ALA A 39 -11.23 23.07 22.57
N ILE A 40 -11.23 21.76 22.47
CA ILE A 40 -10.47 21.01 21.46
C ILE A 40 -11.35 19.95 20.79
N VAL A 41 -11.23 19.80 19.48
CA VAL A 41 -11.87 18.72 18.70
C VAL A 41 -10.85 18.18 17.70
N SER A 42 -10.71 16.86 17.67
CA SER A 42 -9.85 16.18 16.69
C SER A 42 -10.70 15.32 15.74
N LEU A 43 -10.35 15.32 14.47
CA LEU A 43 -11.04 14.58 13.41
C LEU A 43 -10.03 13.79 12.61
N ALA A 44 -10.36 12.55 12.24
CA ALA A 44 -9.49 11.71 11.42
C ALA A 44 -10.29 10.98 10.34
N ASP A 45 -9.74 10.92 9.14
CA ASP A 45 -10.29 10.13 8.03
C ASP A 45 -10.16 8.64 8.33
N TYR A 46 -11.28 7.99 8.66
CA TYR A 46 -11.31 6.58 9.03
C TYR A 46 -10.90 5.64 7.91
N ALA A 47 -11.39 5.88 6.71
CA ALA A 47 -11.29 4.96 5.58
C ALA A 47 -10.40 5.46 4.43
N GLY A 48 -9.81 6.65 4.55
CA GLY A 48 -9.06 7.28 3.46
C GLY A 48 -9.98 7.67 2.29
N THR A 49 -11.12 8.29 2.58
CA THR A 49 -12.16 8.56 1.57
C THR A 49 -12.55 10.04 1.47
N TRP A 50 -11.93 10.94 2.24
CA TRP A 50 -12.29 12.37 2.21
C TRP A 50 -12.00 13.03 0.87
N GLN A 51 -11.04 12.56 0.08
CA GLN A 51 -10.77 13.06 -1.27
C GLN A 51 -11.92 12.77 -2.26
N THR A 52 -12.75 11.76 -1.97
CA THR A 52 -13.91 11.37 -2.79
C THR A 52 -15.20 11.93 -2.20
N ASN A 53 -15.39 11.78 -0.89
CA ASN A 53 -16.53 12.25 -0.13
C ASN A 53 -16.00 13.11 1.03
N ALA A 54 -15.89 14.41 0.82
CA ALA A 54 -15.29 15.31 1.78
C ALA A 54 -16.07 15.38 3.12
N LEU A 55 -15.34 15.57 4.22
CA LEU A 55 -15.93 15.95 5.50
C LEU A 55 -16.05 17.46 5.56
N THR A 56 -17.24 17.98 5.84
CA THR A 56 -17.46 19.40 6.15
C THR A 56 -17.36 19.62 7.65
N VAL A 57 -16.65 20.65 8.08
CA VAL A 57 -16.60 21.08 9.49
C VAL A 57 -17.30 22.42 9.59
N SER A 58 -18.38 22.50 10.36
CA SER A 58 -19.21 23.69 10.51
C SER A 58 -19.05 24.29 11.91
N PRO A 59 -18.81 25.61 12.04
CA PRO A 59 -18.75 26.25 13.33
C PRO A 59 -20.14 26.36 13.98
N ASN A 60 -20.17 26.52 15.30
CA ASN A 60 -21.42 26.71 16.02
C ASN A 60 -22.01 28.11 15.78
N GLY A 61 -23.20 28.18 15.20
CA GLY A 61 -23.90 29.45 14.99
C GLY A 61 -23.10 30.48 14.22
N SER A 62 -22.77 31.61 14.88
CA SER A 62 -21.99 32.70 14.30
C SER A 62 -20.48 32.66 14.64
N GLU A 63 -20.03 31.59 15.25
CA GLU A 63 -18.61 31.38 15.55
C GLU A 63 -17.78 31.29 14.27
N LYS A 64 -16.47 31.29 14.42
CA LYS A 64 -15.55 31.35 13.30
C LYS A 64 -14.61 30.16 13.31
N ILE A 65 -14.10 29.82 12.13
CA ILE A 65 -12.95 28.95 11.94
C ILE A 65 -11.88 29.76 11.22
N GLY A 66 -10.73 29.98 11.87
CA GLY A 66 -9.63 30.79 11.29
C GLY A 66 -10.01 32.23 10.99
N GLY A 67 -10.87 32.85 11.83
CA GLY A 67 -11.32 34.21 11.68
C GLY A 67 -12.52 34.42 10.75
N ALA A 68 -13.02 33.36 10.07
CA ALA A 68 -14.16 33.40 9.16
C ALA A 68 -15.35 32.61 9.70
N ASN A 69 -16.56 33.18 9.66
CA ASN A 69 -17.79 32.41 9.90
C ASN A 69 -18.15 31.68 8.60
N ALA A 70 -17.50 30.55 8.39
CA ALA A 70 -17.67 29.71 7.22
C ALA A 70 -17.26 28.26 7.53
N ASP A 71 -17.86 27.32 6.83
CA ASP A 71 -17.51 25.92 6.88
C ASP A 71 -16.10 25.69 6.30
N VAL A 72 -15.42 24.67 6.81
CA VAL A 72 -14.15 24.17 6.28
C VAL A 72 -14.40 22.79 5.66
N THR A 73 -13.83 22.55 4.50
CA THR A 73 -13.90 21.27 3.81
C THR A 73 -12.58 20.51 3.99
N LEU A 74 -12.63 19.33 4.56
CA LEU A 74 -11.52 18.40 4.65
C LEU A 74 -11.66 17.37 3.52
N ASN A 75 -10.74 17.42 2.55
CA ASN A 75 -10.84 16.66 1.30
C ASN A 75 -9.54 15.95 0.91
N THR A 76 -8.66 15.74 1.86
CA THR A 76 -7.39 15.05 1.61
C THR A 76 -7.45 13.63 2.15
N GLU A 77 -7.02 12.66 1.35
CA GLU A 77 -6.97 11.24 1.75
C GLU A 77 -6.13 11.05 3.01
N GLY A 78 -6.73 10.38 4.00
CA GLY A 78 -6.04 10.05 5.24
C GLY A 78 -5.72 11.24 6.14
N GLN A 79 -6.34 12.40 5.92
CA GLN A 79 -6.12 13.60 6.72
C GLN A 79 -6.59 13.40 8.17
N SER A 80 -5.86 14.01 9.11
CA SER A 80 -6.32 14.24 10.46
C SER A 80 -6.07 15.67 10.85
N VAL A 81 -7.01 16.29 11.57
CA VAL A 81 -7.00 17.71 11.92
C VAL A 81 -7.41 17.89 13.36
N THR A 82 -6.73 18.78 14.09
CA THR A 82 -7.11 19.19 15.44
C THR A 82 -7.41 20.67 15.46
N PHE A 83 -8.60 21.03 15.91
CA PHE A 83 -9.05 22.39 16.13
C PHE A 83 -9.06 22.73 17.61
N VAL A 84 -8.62 23.95 17.94
CA VAL A 84 -8.70 24.51 19.29
C VAL A 84 -9.44 25.84 19.20
N TYR A 85 -10.43 26.06 20.07
CA TYR A 85 -11.10 27.35 20.19
C TYR A 85 -10.23 28.31 20.99
N VAL A 86 -9.88 29.42 20.40
CA VAL A 86 -9.00 30.44 21.01
C VAL A 86 -9.84 31.57 21.65
N ASP A 87 -10.60 32.30 20.82
CA ASP A 87 -11.39 33.45 21.20
C ASP A 87 -12.50 33.72 20.18
N SER A 88 -13.30 34.78 20.40
CA SER A 88 -14.35 35.18 19.46
C SER A 88 -13.83 35.85 18.18
N THR A 89 -12.55 36.24 18.11
CA THR A 89 -11.94 36.89 16.94
C THR A 89 -11.55 35.89 15.90
N GLN A 90 -10.81 34.87 16.31
CA GLN A 90 -10.33 33.75 15.43
C GLN A 90 -11.27 32.57 15.47
N GLY A 91 -11.97 32.32 16.58
CA GLY A 91 -12.80 31.14 16.77
C GLY A 91 -11.97 29.90 16.95
N TRP A 92 -12.28 28.90 16.19
CA TRP A 92 -11.56 27.61 16.09
C TRP A 92 -10.35 27.75 15.18
N VAL A 93 -9.18 27.37 15.66
CA VAL A 93 -7.93 27.44 14.91
C VAL A 93 -7.37 26.01 14.75
N ASN A 94 -6.98 25.68 13.54
CA ASN A 94 -6.27 24.43 13.26
C ASN A 94 -4.86 24.51 13.87
N VAL A 95 -4.55 23.65 14.81
CA VAL A 95 -3.24 23.60 15.50
C VAL A 95 -2.43 22.39 15.08
N GLN A 96 -3.04 21.41 14.43
CA GLN A 96 -2.38 20.22 13.91
C GLN A 96 -3.14 19.72 12.68
N ASP A 97 -2.40 19.51 11.59
CA ASP A 97 -2.88 18.92 10.34
C ASP A 97 -1.89 17.86 9.89
N SER A 98 -2.37 16.66 9.64
CA SER A 98 -1.61 15.57 9.04
C SER A 98 -2.31 15.13 7.78
N THR A 99 -1.63 15.25 6.65
CA THR A 99 -2.13 14.85 5.33
C THR A 99 -1.67 13.45 4.92
N SER A 100 -1.00 12.74 5.81
CA SER A 100 -0.57 11.37 5.59
C SER A 100 -0.80 10.52 6.84
N ASN A 101 -1.50 9.42 6.68
CA ASN A 101 -1.59 8.39 7.71
C ASN A 101 -0.44 7.41 7.55
N GLU A 102 0.27 7.13 8.63
CA GLU A 102 1.16 5.99 8.70
C GLU A 102 0.31 4.72 8.69
N ARG A 103 0.29 4.06 7.55
CA ARG A 103 -0.41 2.78 7.38
C ARG A 103 0.58 1.64 7.34
N GLY A 104 0.23 0.53 7.95
CA GLY A 104 0.94 -0.73 7.72
C GLY A 104 0.93 -1.09 6.24
N ASN A 105 2.05 -1.56 5.69
CA ASN A 105 2.11 -1.96 4.29
C ASN A 105 1.26 -3.23 4.07
N LEU A 106 0.16 -3.14 3.33
CA LEU A 106 -0.65 -4.31 2.97
C LEU A 106 0.13 -5.30 2.11
N PHE A 107 1.01 -4.80 1.23
CA PHE A 107 1.83 -5.60 0.33
C PHE A 107 3.30 -5.23 0.46
N MET A 108 4.17 -6.16 0.10
CA MET A 108 5.60 -5.89 0.06
C MET A 108 5.95 -4.86 -1.02
N VAL A 109 7.00 -4.07 -0.79
CA VAL A 109 7.59 -3.17 -1.76
C VAL A 109 8.98 -3.67 -2.10
N ALA A 110 9.24 -3.89 -3.37
CA ALA A 110 10.53 -4.39 -3.84
C ALA A 110 11.00 -3.66 -5.10
N THR A 111 12.32 -3.74 -5.33
CA THR A 111 13.02 -3.19 -6.50
C THR A 111 13.95 -4.25 -7.09
N GLY A 112 14.52 -3.98 -8.25
CA GLY A 112 15.48 -4.83 -8.95
C GLY A 112 14.89 -5.56 -10.16
N GLY A 113 15.73 -5.88 -11.12
CA GLY A 113 15.35 -6.40 -12.42
C GLY A 113 14.55 -5.40 -13.26
N THR A 114 13.97 -5.87 -14.36
CA THR A 114 13.00 -5.12 -15.15
C THR A 114 11.62 -5.28 -14.49
N ILE A 115 10.99 -4.16 -14.11
CA ILE A 115 9.71 -4.19 -13.40
C ILE A 115 8.58 -3.89 -14.38
N THR A 116 7.58 -4.79 -14.40
CA THR A 116 6.33 -4.61 -15.15
C THR A 116 5.14 -4.84 -14.22
N THR A 117 3.98 -4.26 -14.55
CA THR A 117 2.74 -4.43 -13.80
C THR A 117 1.72 -5.12 -14.68
N CYS A 118 1.06 -6.14 -14.17
CA CYS A 118 -0.02 -6.85 -14.84
C CYS A 118 -1.19 -7.03 -13.84
N GLY A 119 -2.26 -6.29 -14.02
CA GLY A 119 -3.35 -6.24 -13.04
C GLY A 119 -2.82 -5.76 -11.67
N ASN A 120 -3.03 -6.56 -10.65
CA ASN A 120 -2.57 -6.30 -9.30
C ASN A 120 -1.17 -6.87 -8.99
N ASP A 121 -0.53 -7.53 -9.98
CA ASP A 121 0.77 -8.15 -9.79
C ASP A 121 1.89 -7.24 -10.30
N LYS A 122 2.98 -7.17 -9.53
CA LYS A 122 4.25 -6.56 -9.91
C LYS A 122 5.25 -7.68 -10.24
N ILE A 123 5.78 -7.66 -11.45
CA ILE A 123 6.66 -8.68 -11.99
C ILE A 123 8.08 -8.12 -12.08
N HIS A 124 9.02 -8.83 -11.49
CA HIS A 124 10.46 -8.51 -11.54
C HIS A 124 11.17 -9.56 -12.40
N THR A 125 11.65 -9.15 -13.56
CA THR A 125 12.32 -10.03 -14.53
C THR A 125 13.83 -9.83 -14.49
N PHE A 126 14.57 -10.92 -14.32
CA PHE A 126 16.03 -10.95 -14.31
C PHE A 126 16.52 -11.82 -15.47
N THR A 127 17.15 -11.22 -16.46
CA THR A 127 17.78 -11.90 -17.62
C THR A 127 19.29 -12.06 -17.46
N GLY A 128 19.83 -11.58 -16.33
CA GLY A 128 21.24 -11.66 -15.93
C GLY A 128 21.36 -11.54 -14.41
N PRO A 129 22.57 -11.65 -13.85
CA PRO A 129 22.78 -11.45 -12.42
C PRO A 129 22.26 -10.11 -11.94
N GLY A 130 21.67 -10.07 -10.74
CA GLY A 130 21.10 -8.87 -10.15
C GLY A 130 20.70 -9.08 -8.69
N THR A 131 20.01 -8.12 -8.13
CA THR A 131 19.49 -8.22 -6.76
C THR A 131 18.01 -7.88 -6.75
N PHE A 132 17.21 -8.78 -6.22
CA PHE A 132 15.82 -8.49 -5.84
C PHE A 132 15.84 -7.91 -4.42
N THR A 133 15.58 -6.62 -4.27
CA THR A 133 15.65 -5.93 -2.98
C THR A 133 14.25 -5.66 -2.46
N VAL A 134 13.91 -6.27 -1.33
CA VAL A 134 12.67 -5.97 -0.60
C VAL A 134 12.92 -4.79 0.32
N CYS A 135 12.32 -3.65 -0.01
CA CYS A 135 12.46 -2.40 0.73
C CYS A 135 11.54 -2.37 1.97
N LYS A 136 10.32 -2.93 1.84
CA LYS A 136 9.34 -3.03 2.91
C LYS A 136 8.60 -4.36 2.81
N VAL A 137 8.39 -5.02 3.94
CA VAL A 137 7.55 -6.22 4.05
C VAL A 137 6.09 -5.84 4.29
N ALA A 138 5.17 -6.72 3.90
CA ALA A 138 3.76 -6.57 4.24
C ALA A 138 3.53 -6.80 5.74
N CYS A 139 2.54 -6.12 6.31
CA CYS A 139 2.14 -6.33 7.71
C CYS A 139 1.55 -7.72 7.96
N CYS A 140 0.94 -8.33 6.93
CA CYS A 140 0.49 -9.73 6.98
C CYS A 140 1.56 -10.65 6.41
N SER A 141 2.03 -11.62 7.19
CA SER A 141 3.09 -12.55 6.79
C SER A 141 2.76 -13.37 5.54
N ALA A 142 1.47 -13.66 5.31
CA ALA A 142 1.02 -14.36 4.11
C ALA A 142 1.29 -13.57 2.82
N ASN A 143 1.33 -12.25 2.89
CA ASN A 143 1.61 -11.36 1.76
C ASN A 143 3.12 -11.17 1.50
N ASN A 144 3.98 -11.84 2.27
CA ASN A 144 5.43 -11.85 2.08
C ASN A 144 5.93 -13.09 1.33
N LEU A 145 5.03 -13.88 0.77
CA LEU A 145 5.35 -14.99 -0.13
C LEU A 145 5.47 -14.48 -1.56
N VAL A 146 6.57 -14.83 -2.24
CA VAL A 146 6.75 -14.52 -3.66
C VAL A 146 6.40 -15.73 -4.53
N SER A 147 5.74 -15.46 -5.65
CA SER A 147 5.63 -16.40 -6.77
C SER A 147 6.85 -16.22 -7.65
N TYR A 148 7.44 -17.29 -8.12
CA TYR A 148 8.60 -17.23 -8.98
C TYR A 148 8.61 -18.31 -10.04
N ALA A 149 9.26 -18.02 -11.21
CA ALA A 149 9.61 -18.98 -12.24
C ALA A 149 11.09 -18.80 -12.55
N VAL A 150 11.83 -19.90 -12.58
CA VAL A 150 13.27 -19.91 -12.89
C VAL A 150 13.49 -20.84 -14.05
N VAL A 151 14.13 -20.32 -15.10
CA VAL A 151 14.53 -21.09 -16.29
C VAL A 151 16.05 -21.04 -16.37
N ALA A 152 16.68 -22.18 -16.25
CA ALA A 152 18.13 -22.29 -16.38
C ALA A 152 18.57 -22.26 -17.85
N GLY A 153 19.83 -21.92 -18.10
CA GLY A 153 20.44 -22.02 -19.43
C GLY A 153 20.39 -23.45 -19.97
N GLY A 154 20.04 -23.59 -21.23
CA GLY A 154 20.07 -24.88 -21.95
C GLY A 154 21.50 -25.26 -22.35
N GLY A 155 21.70 -26.51 -22.71
CA GLY A 155 22.93 -27.01 -23.31
C GLY A 155 23.12 -26.48 -24.72
N GLY A 156 24.36 -26.34 -25.15
CA GLY A 156 24.71 -26.07 -26.55
C GLY A 156 24.47 -27.28 -27.44
N GLY A 157 24.06 -27.03 -28.67
CA GLY A 157 23.95 -28.09 -29.71
C GLY A 157 25.33 -28.56 -30.19
N GLY A 158 25.41 -29.81 -30.68
CA GLY A 158 26.57 -30.33 -31.33
C GLY A 158 26.84 -29.62 -32.68
N GLY A 159 28.13 -29.44 -33.03
CA GLY A 159 28.54 -28.95 -34.34
C GLY A 159 28.66 -30.06 -35.38
N GLY A 160 28.74 -29.70 -36.67
CA GLY A 160 28.93 -30.59 -37.80
C GLY A 160 27.65 -31.13 -38.40
N ASP A 161 27.77 -31.91 -39.52
CA ASP A 161 26.66 -32.37 -40.35
C ASP A 161 25.69 -33.33 -39.63
N SER A 162 26.07 -33.85 -38.49
CA SER A 162 25.26 -34.77 -37.67
C SER A 162 25.09 -34.26 -36.23
N GLY A 163 25.25 -32.95 -36.00
CA GLY A 163 25.14 -32.37 -34.69
C GLY A 163 23.74 -32.57 -34.08
N GLY A 164 23.69 -33.04 -32.84
CA GLY A 164 22.47 -33.16 -32.05
C GLY A 164 22.08 -31.85 -31.39
N GLY A 165 20.80 -31.67 -31.13
CA GLY A 165 20.29 -30.49 -30.37
C GLY A 165 20.77 -30.48 -28.91
N GLY A 166 21.01 -29.32 -28.36
CA GLY A 166 21.29 -29.15 -26.94
C GLY A 166 20.07 -29.48 -26.08
N GLY A 167 20.29 -29.94 -24.87
CA GLY A 167 19.24 -30.19 -23.89
C GLY A 167 18.60 -28.88 -23.36
N ALA A 168 17.32 -28.94 -22.99
CA ALA A 168 16.66 -27.84 -22.32
C ALA A 168 17.27 -27.56 -20.94
N GLY A 169 17.26 -26.32 -20.53
CA GLY A 169 17.58 -25.93 -19.16
C GLY A 169 16.54 -26.39 -18.13
N GLY A 170 16.95 -26.50 -16.90
CA GLY A 170 16.05 -26.83 -15.79
C GLY A 170 14.98 -25.75 -15.61
N TYR A 171 13.78 -26.16 -15.22
CA TYR A 171 12.68 -25.26 -14.90
C TYR A 171 12.22 -25.48 -13.47
N ARG A 172 11.95 -24.38 -12.76
CA ARG A 172 11.33 -24.41 -11.41
C ARG A 172 10.36 -23.26 -11.29
N GLU A 173 9.18 -23.58 -10.75
CA GLU A 173 8.12 -22.60 -10.53
C GLU A 173 7.48 -22.81 -9.16
N THR A 174 7.14 -21.70 -8.50
CA THR A 174 6.24 -21.72 -7.34
C THR A 174 5.27 -20.56 -7.50
N LYS A 175 3.99 -20.89 -7.64
CA LYS A 175 2.90 -19.94 -7.79
C LYS A 175 2.02 -19.94 -6.55
N SER A 176 1.82 -18.77 -5.93
CA SER A 176 0.83 -18.60 -4.87
C SER A 176 -0.59 -18.80 -5.41
N PRO A 177 -1.50 -19.42 -4.67
CA PRO A 177 -2.91 -19.53 -5.07
C PRO A 177 -3.58 -18.17 -5.35
N ALA A 178 -3.10 -17.10 -4.70
CA ALA A 178 -3.63 -15.75 -4.89
C ALA A 178 -3.26 -15.12 -6.25
N THR A 179 -2.26 -15.66 -6.96
CA THR A 179 -1.83 -15.11 -8.26
C THR A 179 -2.73 -15.68 -9.38
N PRO A 180 -3.27 -14.84 -10.30
CA PRO A 180 -4.33 -15.26 -11.21
C PRO A 180 -3.88 -16.10 -12.41
N TYR A 181 -2.58 -16.17 -12.75
CA TYR A 181 -2.14 -16.95 -13.91
C TYR A 181 -2.20 -18.47 -13.65
N THR A 182 -2.29 -19.27 -14.72
CA THR A 182 -2.27 -20.73 -14.64
C THR A 182 -0.85 -21.22 -14.48
N ALA A 183 -0.55 -21.90 -13.37
CA ALA A 183 0.75 -22.50 -13.12
C ALA A 183 1.01 -23.68 -14.05
N SER A 184 2.30 -24.00 -14.28
CA SER A 184 2.69 -25.23 -14.94
C SER A 184 2.34 -26.45 -14.07
N PRO A 185 2.20 -27.66 -14.68
CA PRO A 185 2.05 -28.89 -13.92
C PRO A 185 3.21 -29.18 -12.94
N LEU A 186 4.35 -28.51 -13.12
CA LEU A 186 5.55 -28.63 -12.28
C LEU A 186 5.59 -27.62 -11.14
N CYS A 187 4.47 -26.92 -10.86
CA CYS A 187 4.42 -25.92 -9.79
C CYS A 187 4.69 -26.57 -8.42
N GLY A 188 5.76 -26.12 -7.78
CA GLY A 188 6.21 -26.64 -6.48
C GLY A 188 5.52 -26.03 -5.26
N HIS A 189 4.46 -25.22 -5.41
CA HIS A 189 3.81 -24.51 -4.29
C HIS A 189 3.26 -25.47 -3.22
N GLY A 190 2.82 -26.66 -3.61
CA GLY A 190 2.33 -27.69 -2.67
C GLY A 190 3.38 -28.17 -1.66
N THR A 191 4.67 -28.01 -1.97
CA THR A 191 5.78 -28.36 -1.08
C THR A 191 6.22 -27.14 -0.28
N PRO A 192 6.01 -27.07 1.05
CA PRO A 192 6.31 -25.87 1.85
C PRO A 192 7.76 -25.37 1.71
N GLY A 193 8.74 -26.26 1.58
CA GLY A 193 10.16 -25.90 1.41
C GLY A 193 10.48 -25.16 0.11
N ASN A 194 9.58 -25.15 -0.88
CA ASN A 194 9.73 -24.39 -2.12
C ASN A 194 9.17 -22.97 -2.01
N ARG A 195 8.41 -22.69 -0.97
CA ARG A 195 7.83 -21.35 -0.75
C ARG A 195 8.88 -20.42 -0.18
N ILE A 196 9.03 -19.23 -0.77
CA ILE A 196 9.99 -18.24 -0.31
C ILE A 196 9.21 -17.12 0.38
N THR A 197 9.38 -17.02 1.71
CA THR A 197 8.95 -15.86 2.48
C THR A 197 10.11 -14.87 2.49
N VAL A 198 9.85 -13.65 2.01
CA VAL A 198 10.88 -12.62 1.96
C VAL A 198 10.90 -11.77 3.21
N THR A 199 12.07 -11.23 3.53
CA THR A 199 12.33 -10.24 4.57
C THR A 199 12.82 -8.95 3.91
N ALA A 200 12.84 -7.83 4.63
CA ALA A 200 13.31 -6.54 4.13
C ALA A 200 14.85 -6.56 3.95
N THR A 201 15.30 -7.20 2.88
CA THR A 201 16.72 -7.36 2.53
C THR A 201 16.90 -7.55 1.02
N GLY A 202 18.14 -7.56 0.56
CA GLY A 202 18.50 -7.89 -0.81
C GLY A 202 18.69 -9.40 -0.99
N PHE A 203 18.07 -9.96 -2.02
CA PHE A 203 18.21 -11.34 -2.45
C PHE A 203 19.02 -11.37 -3.74
N PRO A 204 20.26 -11.89 -3.74
CA PRO A 204 21.06 -11.99 -4.96
C PRO A 204 20.42 -12.99 -5.91
N ILE A 205 20.29 -12.59 -7.18
CA ILE A 205 19.80 -13.43 -8.26
C ILE A 205 20.99 -13.74 -9.15
N THR A 206 21.27 -15.02 -9.35
CA THR A 206 22.31 -15.50 -10.28
C THR A 206 21.65 -16.21 -11.44
N VAL A 207 21.91 -15.75 -12.65
CA VAL A 207 21.45 -16.38 -13.88
C VAL A 207 22.64 -17.03 -14.55
N GLY A 208 22.62 -18.37 -14.64
CA GLY A 208 23.68 -19.12 -15.33
C GLY A 208 23.60 -18.93 -16.84
N GLY A 209 24.75 -18.93 -17.49
CA GLY A 209 24.84 -18.95 -18.96
C GLY A 209 24.41 -20.31 -19.52
N GLY A 210 23.95 -20.31 -20.78
CA GLY A 210 23.78 -21.56 -21.54
C GLY A 210 25.12 -22.20 -21.91
N GLY A 211 25.10 -23.48 -22.27
CA GLY A 211 26.26 -24.17 -22.84
C GLY A 211 26.65 -23.61 -24.20
N ALA A 212 27.94 -23.57 -24.48
CA ALA A 212 28.41 -23.18 -25.80
C ALA A 212 28.04 -24.25 -26.83
N GLY A 213 27.66 -23.85 -28.05
CA GLY A 213 27.46 -24.76 -29.15
C GLY A 213 28.81 -25.42 -29.55
N GLY A 214 28.74 -26.62 -30.13
CA GLY A 214 29.93 -27.28 -30.72
C GLY A 214 30.47 -26.45 -31.89
N CYS A 215 31.78 -26.32 -31.95
CA CYS A 215 32.44 -25.75 -33.15
C CYS A 215 32.44 -26.78 -34.28
N THR A 216 32.23 -26.32 -35.52
CA THR A 216 32.43 -27.11 -36.74
C THR A 216 33.91 -27.28 -37.02
#